data_de3f9369bc6a7fe27504cff70624ae29
#
_entry.id   de3f9369bc6a7fe27504cff70624ae29
#
_cell.length_a   1.000
_cell.length_b   1.000
_cell.length_c   1.000
_cell.angle_alpha   90.00
_cell.angle_beta   90.00
_cell.angle_gamma   90.00
#
_symmetry.space_group_name_H-M   'P 1'
#
loop_
_entity.id
_entity.type
_entity.pdbx_description
1 polymer ?
#
loop_
_entity_poly.entity_id
_entity_poly.type
_entity_poly.pdbx_seq_one_letter_code
_entity_poly.pdbx_strand_id
1 'polypeptide(L)'
;MFADNTLTPKEAVRLCALGTIARQPMLYSDLAGAVRHFISGVAGPQLELMGTSIELLRYEGLVEAVNGAGMEDDALLALTDTGRREFVALMGARVRPGSDLTKLIIALKMRFLPLLDPTGRRTLTESLAAGVETELARLIDLRGACTNDDEVALAAWLDNEIAILESRLGWLERFSANL
;
A
#
# COMPACT_ATOMS: atom_id res chain seq x y z
N MET A 1 -25.08 -1.64 1.15
CA MET A 1 -24.03 -0.61 1.03
C MET A 1 -22.72 -1.34 1.25
N PHE A 2 -22.02 -1.72 0.17
CA PHE A 2 -20.74 -2.42 0.28
C PHE A 2 -19.72 -1.40 0.80
N ALA A 3 -19.12 -1.66 1.96
CA ALA A 3 -18.02 -0.84 2.45
C ALA A 3 -16.87 -0.93 1.43
N ASP A 4 -16.48 0.21 0.89
CA ASP A 4 -15.31 0.32 0.02
C ASP A 4 -14.06 0.07 0.88
N ASN A 5 -13.58 -1.17 0.86
CA ASN A 5 -12.44 -1.61 1.69
C ASN A 5 -11.10 -1.24 1.04
N THR A 6 -11.03 -0.06 0.40
CA THR A 6 -9.79 0.48 -0.16
C THR A 6 -9.17 1.49 0.79
N LEU A 7 -7.82 1.48 0.89
CA LEU A 7 -7.11 2.37 1.79
C LEU A 7 -7.26 3.84 1.38
N THR A 8 -7.57 4.67 2.37
CA THR A 8 -7.48 6.12 2.26
C THR A 8 -6.02 6.59 2.37
N PRO A 9 -5.70 7.83 1.98
CA PRO A 9 -4.35 8.40 2.18
C PRO A 9 -3.87 8.32 3.64
N LYS A 10 -4.76 8.54 4.60
CA LYS A 10 -4.45 8.44 6.03
C LYS A 10 -4.07 7.01 6.43
N GLU A 11 -4.80 6.03 5.95
CA GLU A 11 -4.52 4.62 6.20
C GLU A 11 -3.23 4.15 5.52
N ALA A 12 -2.86 4.72 4.36
CA ALA A 12 -1.57 4.44 3.74
C ALA A 12 -0.40 4.95 4.60
N VAL A 13 -0.51 6.15 5.20
CA VAL A 13 0.48 6.66 6.16
C VAL A 13 0.52 5.81 7.41
N ARG A 14 -0.64 5.43 7.95
CA ARG A 14 -0.77 4.51 9.09
C ARG A 14 -0.07 3.18 8.80
N LEU A 15 -0.32 2.58 7.65
CA LEU A 15 0.35 1.35 7.21
C LEU A 15 1.87 1.53 7.15
N CYS A 16 2.35 2.65 6.61
CA CYS A 16 3.78 2.95 6.56
C CYS A 16 4.40 3.02 7.96
N ALA A 17 3.77 3.76 8.87
CA ALA A 17 4.27 3.93 10.24
C ALA A 17 4.26 2.62 11.02
N LEU A 18 3.14 1.89 11.04
CA LEU A 18 3.02 0.61 11.74
C LEU A 18 3.98 -0.44 11.19
N GLY A 19 4.14 -0.52 9.86
CA GLY A 19 5.07 -1.46 9.24
C GLY A 19 6.53 -1.10 9.49
N THR A 20 6.86 0.17 9.59
CA THR A 20 8.24 0.61 9.90
C THR A 20 8.62 0.22 11.33
N ILE A 21 7.75 0.51 12.29
CA ILE A 21 8.00 0.20 13.71
C ILE A 21 7.84 -1.29 14.05
N ALA A 22 7.13 -2.07 13.23
CA ALA A 22 6.96 -3.50 13.42
C ALA A 22 8.28 -4.29 13.32
N ARG A 23 9.31 -3.71 12.72
CA ARG A 23 10.63 -4.34 12.57
C ARG A 23 11.43 -4.29 13.89
N GLN A 24 11.40 -3.14 14.54
CA GLN A 24 12.06 -2.90 15.84
C GLN A 24 11.51 -1.60 16.44
N PRO A 25 11.56 -1.46 17.78
CA PRO A 25 11.29 -0.18 18.42
C PRO A 25 12.24 0.91 17.90
N MET A 26 11.72 2.14 17.74
CA MET A 26 12.52 3.26 17.24
C MET A 26 12.07 4.59 17.84
N LEU A 27 12.94 5.60 17.78
CA LEU A 27 12.61 6.93 18.27
C LEU A 27 11.48 7.55 17.44
N TYR A 28 10.67 8.37 18.08
CA TYR A 28 9.59 9.09 17.43
C TYR A 28 10.08 9.92 16.23
N SER A 29 11.18 10.66 16.40
CA SER A 29 11.81 11.46 15.34
C SER A 29 12.25 10.62 14.13
N ASP A 30 12.84 9.45 14.41
CA ASP A 30 13.32 8.53 13.37
C ASP A 30 12.15 7.90 12.60
N LEU A 31 11.09 7.51 13.32
CA LEU A 31 9.86 7.00 12.70
C LEU A 31 9.23 8.05 11.78
N ALA A 32 9.09 9.30 12.25
CA ALA A 32 8.53 10.40 11.47
C ALA A 32 9.38 10.70 10.23
N GLY A 33 10.70 10.70 10.38
CA GLY A 33 11.65 10.88 9.28
C GLY A 33 11.57 9.76 8.24
N ALA A 34 11.56 8.50 8.69
CA ALA A 34 11.49 7.33 7.82
C ALA A 34 10.18 7.27 7.03
N VAL A 35 9.04 7.57 7.68
CA VAL A 35 7.71 7.62 7.02
C VAL A 35 7.70 8.70 5.94
N ARG A 36 8.14 9.92 6.27
CA ARG A 36 8.19 11.04 5.32
C ARG A 36 9.10 10.73 4.14
N HIS A 37 10.30 10.23 4.40
CA HIS A 37 11.27 9.89 3.36
C HIS A 37 10.72 8.85 2.39
N PHE A 38 10.13 7.76 2.90
CA PHE A 38 9.60 6.70 2.05
C PHE A 38 8.42 7.17 1.20
N ILE A 39 7.46 7.88 1.81
CA ILE A 39 6.27 8.37 1.11
C ILE A 39 6.65 9.35 0.01
N SER A 40 7.52 10.33 0.30
CA SER A 40 7.96 11.31 -0.71
C SER A 40 8.75 10.66 -1.84
N GLY A 41 9.54 9.61 -1.56
CA GLY A 41 10.28 8.86 -2.58
C GLY A 41 9.38 8.08 -3.55
N VAL A 42 8.22 7.58 -3.08
CA VAL A 42 7.29 6.79 -3.91
C VAL A 42 6.24 7.65 -4.61
N ALA A 43 5.66 8.61 -3.89
CA ALA A 43 4.51 9.40 -4.35
C ALA A 43 4.91 10.77 -4.92
N GLY A 44 6.18 11.17 -4.77
CA GLY A 44 6.67 12.50 -5.15
C GLY A 44 6.27 13.58 -4.14
N PRO A 45 6.77 14.83 -4.33
CA PRO A 45 6.59 15.92 -3.38
C PRO A 45 5.16 16.47 -3.31
N GLN A 46 4.28 16.09 -4.24
CA GLN A 46 2.91 16.60 -4.33
C GLN A 46 1.91 15.85 -3.45
N LEU A 47 2.26 14.69 -2.92
CA LEU A 47 1.40 13.98 -1.98
C LEU A 47 1.67 14.54 -0.57
N GLU A 48 1.09 15.70 -0.27
CA GLU A 48 0.97 16.18 1.11
C GLU A 48 0.04 15.24 1.89
N LEU A 49 0.58 14.11 2.32
CA LEU A 49 -0.06 13.23 3.29
C LEU A 49 0.03 13.87 4.68
N MET A 50 -0.40 15.12 4.75
CA MET A 50 -0.47 15.87 5.99
C MET A 50 -1.57 15.31 6.87
N GLY A 51 -1.22 14.86 8.03
CA GLY A 51 -2.13 14.76 9.15
C GLY A 51 -2.46 13.40 9.71
N THR A 52 -1.66 12.34 9.44
CA THR A 52 -1.67 11.23 10.39
C THR A 52 -0.50 11.44 11.33
N SER A 53 -0.76 12.15 12.42
CA SER A 53 0.20 12.33 13.47
C SER A 53 0.48 10.93 14.06
N ILE A 54 1.75 10.61 14.26
CA ILE A 54 2.18 9.40 15.00
C ILE A 54 1.59 9.44 16.41
N GLU A 55 1.33 10.63 16.94
CA GLU A 55 0.58 10.87 18.18
C GLU A 55 -0.81 10.23 18.16
N LEU A 56 -1.51 10.27 17.03
CA LEU A 56 -2.82 9.64 16.87
C LEU A 56 -2.71 8.12 17.00
N LEU A 57 -1.64 7.50 16.46
CA LEU A 57 -1.42 6.06 16.61
C LEU A 57 -1.25 5.65 18.07
N ARG A 58 -0.60 6.50 18.88
CA ARG A 58 -0.48 6.29 20.31
C ARG A 58 -1.82 6.50 21.02
N TYR A 59 -2.55 7.57 20.70
CA TYR A 59 -3.87 7.83 21.26
C TYR A 59 -4.84 6.66 21.01
N GLU A 60 -4.76 6.05 19.83
CA GLU A 60 -5.54 4.87 19.44
C GLU A 60 -4.98 3.55 20.04
N GLY A 61 -3.87 3.61 20.79
CA GLY A 61 -3.25 2.44 21.40
C GLY A 61 -2.57 1.48 20.42
N LEU A 62 -2.19 1.96 19.23
CA LEU A 62 -1.51 1.17 18.20
C LEU A 62 0.01 1.11 18.41
N VAL A 63 0.56 2.14 19.04
CA VAL A 63 1.96 2.21 19.46
C VAL A 63 2.03 2.68 20.92
N GLU A 64 3.09 2.30 21.61
CA GLU A 64 3.35 2.68 23.00
C GLU A 64 4.80 3.11 23.20
N ALA A 65 5.05 3.94 24.21
CA ALA A 65 6.40 4.31 24.61
C ALA A 65 6.98 3.24 25.52
N VAL A 66 8.08 2.61 25.11
CA VAL A 66 8.74 1.51 25.84
C VAL A 66 9.35 1.99 27.16
N ASN A 67 9.83 3.22 27.22
CA ASN A 67 10.53 3.79 28.38
C ASN A 67 9.62 4.66 29.27
N GLY A 68 8.29 4.63 29.06
CA GLY A 68 7.35 5.45 29.83
C GLY A 68 7.43 6.95 29.55
N ALA A 69 8.30 7.40 28.65
CA ALA A 69 8.40 8.78 28.21
C ALA A 69 7.18 9.22 27.41
N GLY A 70 6.97 10.53 27.34
CA GLY A 70 5.89 11.14 26.54
C GLY A 70 6.08 10.98 25.03
N MET A 71 5.40 11.81 24.25
CA MET A 71 5.57 11.93 22.79
C MET A 71 6.66 12.95 22.44
N GLU A 72 7.74 12.95 23.20
CA GLU A 72 8.91 13.76 22.90
C GLU A 72 9.72 13.11 21.76
N ASP A 73 10.54 13.89 21.07
CA ASP A 73 11.31 13.42 19.90
C ASP A 73 12.22 12.24 20.20
N ASP A 74 12.61 12.06 21.47
CA ASP A 74 13.44 10.98 21.98
C ASP A 74 12.64 9.79 22.58
N ALA A 75 11.30 9.82 22.53
CA ALA A 75 10.48 8.70 22.99
C ALA A 75 10.72 7.45 22.13
N LEU A 76 11.15 6.36 22.77
CA LEU A 76 11.29 5.05 22.12
C LEU A 76 9.92 4.41 22.00
N LEU A 77 9.40 4.28 20.78
CA LEU A 77 8.10 3.72 20.48
C LEU A 77 8.22 2.25 20.07
N ALA A 78 7.23 1.44 20.46
CA ALA A 78 7.05 0.07 20.04
C ALA A 78 5.62 -0.20 19.56
N LEU A 79 5.45 -1.22 18.72
CA LEU A 79 4.16 -1.66 18.23
C LEU A 79 3.45 -2.49 19.31
N THR A 80 2.18 -2.13 19.60
CA THR A 80 1.33 -2.93 20.48
C THR A 80 0.73 -4.14 19.76
N ASP A 81 0.13 -5.08 20.49
CA ASP A 81 -0.62 -6.18 19.88
C ASP A 81 -1.84 -5.69 19.07
N THR A 82 -2.46 -4.58 19.49
CA THR A 82 -3.53 -3.93 18.73
C THR A 82 -2.98 -3.32 17.45
N GLY A 83 -1.83 -2.65 17.52
CA GLY A 83 -1.13 -2.11 16.34
C GLY A 83 -0.72 -3.20 15.35
N ARG A 84 -0.30 -4.37 15.85
CA ARG A 84 0.04 -5.52 15.00
C ARG A 84 -1.18 -6.07 14.26
N ARG A 85 -2.33 -6.16 14.92
CA ARG A 85 -3.60 -6.57 14.27
C ARG A 85 -4.05 -5.56 13.23
N GLU A 86 -3.96 -4.26 13.53
CA GLU A 86 -4.29 -3.18 12.59
C GLU A 86 -3.34 -3.21 11.37
N PHE A 87 -2.04 -3.40 11.57
CA PHE A 87 -1.08 -3.57 10.48
C PHE A 87 -1.49 -4.70 9.53
N VAL A 88 -1.83 -5.89 10.06
CA VAL A 88 -2.26 -7.03 9.24
C VAL A 88 -3.57 -6.72 8.49
N ALA A 89 -4.52 -6.06 9.13
CA ALA A 89 -5.78 -5.64 8.49
C ALA A 89 -5.54 -4.68 7.32
N LEU A 90 -4.68 -3.66 7.51
CA LEU A 90 -4.30 -2.72 6.45
C LEU A 90 -3.53 -3.39 5.30
N MET A 91 -2.66 -4.36 5.60
CA MET A 91 -1.98 -5.16 4.58
C MET A 91 -2.96 -5.95 3.71
N GLY A 92 -4.05 -6.47 4.30
CA GLY A 92 -5.11 -7.21 3.61
C GLY A 92 -6.09 -6.34 2.82
N ALA A 93 -6.13 -5.01 3.02
CA ALA A 93 -7.08 -4.12 2.36
C ALA A 93 -6.92 -4.10 0.84
N ARG A 94 -8.04 -3.90 0.13
CA ARG A 94 -8.07 -3.88 -1.34
C ARG A 94 -7.32 -2.66 -1.88
N VAL A 95 -6.82 -2.78 -3.10
CA VAL A 95 -6.17 -1.70 -3.85
C VAL A 95 -7.17 -1.17 -4.87
N ARG A 96 -7.35 0.16 -4.92
CA ARG A 96 -8.15 0.81 -5.96
C ARG A 96 -7.26 1.02 -7.19
N PRO A 97 -7.63 0.48 -8.37
CA PRO A 97 -6.85 0.67 -9.60
C PRO A 97 -6.78 2.16 -10.00
N GLY A 98 -5.69 2.55 -10.62
CA GLY A 98 -5.59 3.82 -11.36
C GLY A 98 -5.33 5.09 -10.56
N SER A 99 -4.90 5.02 -9.28
CA SER A 99 -4.49 6.22 -8.52
C SER A 99 -3.00 6.20 -8.14
N ASP A 100 -2.38 7.39 -8.00
CA ASP A 100 -1.00 7.54 -7.48
C ASP A 100 -0.85 6.90 -6.10
N LEU A 101 -1.93 6.93 -5.30
CA LEU A 101 -2.01 6.25 -4.02
C LEU A 101 -1.86 4.72 -4.18
N THR A 102 -2.35 4.14 -5.25
CA THR A 102 -2.20 2.71 -5.55
C THR A 102 -0.74 2.29 -5.60
N LYS A 103 0.11 3.08 -6.28
CA LYS A 103 1.55 2.82 -6.35
C LYS A 103 2.20 2.82 -4.97
N LEU A 104 1.84 3.79 -4.13
CA LEU A 104 2.32 3.85 -2.74
C LEU A 104 1.87 2.63 -1.94
N ILE A 105 0.59 2.27 -2.00
CA ILE A 105 0.04 1.12 -1.26
C ILE A 105 0.73 -0.18 -1.67
N ILE A 106 0.93 -0.42 -2.97
CA ILE A 106 1.64 -1.61 -3.46
C ILE A 106 3.08 -1.61 -2.93
N ALA A 107 3.79 -0.48 -3.01
CA ALA A 107 5.15 -0.36 -2.50
C ALA A 107 5.24 -0.66 -0.99
N LEU A 108 4.27 -0.18 -0.19
CA LEU A 108 4.19 -0.48 1.24
C LEU A 108 3.93 -1.97 1.50
N LYS A 109 3.00 -2.58 0.78
CA LYS A 109 2.72 -4.01 0.86
C LYS A 109 3.96 -4.85 0.54
N MET A 110 4.69 -4.51 -0.53
CA MET A 110 5.94 -5.19 -0.88
C MET A 110 7.04 -4.96 0.16
N ARG A 111 7.18 -3.74 0.66
CA ARG A 111 8.16 -3.41 1.72
C ARG A 111 7.98 -4.24 2.97
N PHE A 112 6.74 -4.48 3.37
CA PHE A 112 6.41 -5.17 4.61
C PHE A 112 5.98 -6.64 4.41
N LEU A 113 5.99 -7.15 3.19
CA LEU A 113 5.68 -8.54 2.87
C LEU A 113 6.46 -9.55 3.75
N PRO A 114 7.78 -9.36 4.03
CA PRO A 114 8.54 -10.29 4.87
C PRO A 114 8.03 -10.40 6.31
N LEU A 115 7.21 -9.46 6.80
CA LEU A 115 6.63 -9.49 8.14
C LEU A 115 5.39 -10.39 8.24
N LEU A 116 4.85 -10.85 7.11
CA LEU A 116 3.76 -11.81 7.05
C LEU A 116 4.28 -13.24 7.11
N ASP A 117 3.45 -14.15 7.59
CA ASP A 117 3.70 -15.58 7.49
C ASP A 117 3.62 -16.07 6.03
N PRO A 118 4.06 -17.30 5.69
CA PRO A 118 4.04 -17.79 4.31
C PRO A 118 2.65 -17.77 3.67
N THR A 119 1.61 -18.07 4.44
CA THR A 119 0.22 -18.04 3.96
C THR A 119 -0.22 -16.62 3.64
N GLY A 120 0.05 -15.67 4.53
CA GLY A 120 -0.26 -14.26 4.33
C GLY A 120 0.47 -13.65 3.14
N ARG A 121 1.74 -14.04 2.89
CA ARG A 121 2.49 -13.60 1.69
C ARG A 121 1.82 -14.05 0.41
N ARG A 122 1.44 -15.32 0.34
CA ARG A 122 0.75 -15.88 -0.82
C ARG A 122 -0.60 -15.20 -1.05
N THR A 123 -1.44 -15.12 -0.02
CA THR A 123 -2.76 -14.46 -0.11
C THR A 123 -2.63 -13.01 -0.58
N LEU A 124 -1.63 -12.27 -0.10
CA LEU A 124 -1.40 -10.90 -0.54
C LEU A 124 -1.04 -10.81 -2.02
N THR A 125 -0.11 -11.64 -2.49
CA THR A 125 0.31 -11.64 -3.90
C THR A 125 -0.80 -12.08 -4.84
N GLU A 126 -1.58 -13.08 -4.47
CA GLU A 126 -2.79 -13.52 -5.20
C GLU A 126 -3.84 -12.41 -5.28
N SER A 127 -4.07 -11.69 -4.18
CA SER A 127 -5.00 -10.54 -4.17
C SER A 127 -4.54 -9.40 -5.08
N LEU A 128 -3.23 -9.15 -5.15
CA LEU A 128 -2.68 -8.14 -6.06
C LEU A 128 -2.82 -8.58 -7.53
N ALA A 129 -2.55 -9.84 -7.83
CA ALA A 129 -2.74 -10.41 -9.17
C ALA A 129 -4.21 -10.35 -9.61
N ALA A 130 -5.15 -10.78 -8.77
CA ALA A 130 -6.58 -10.70 -9.04
C ALA A 130 -7.08 -9.26 -9.31
N GLY A 131 -6.49 -8.26 -8.63
CA GLY A 131 -6.79 -6.85 -8.91
C GLY A 131 -6.32 -6.42 -10.31
N VAL A 132 -5.13 -6.86 -10.73
CA VAL A 132 -4.60 -6.60 -12.08
C VAL A 132 -5.42 -7.32 -13.15
N GLU A 133 -5.78 -8.58 -12.93
CA GLU A 133 -6.63 -9.36 -13.85
C GLU A 133 -7.99 -8.69 -14.07
N THR A 134 -8.63 -8.19 -12.98
CA THR A 134 -9.92 -7.49 -13.07
C THR A 134 -9.80 -6.23 -13.92
N GLU A 135 -8.75 -5.44 -13.73
CA GLU A 135 -8.52 -4.23 -14.52
C GLU A 135 -8.19 -4.57 -15.98
N LEU A 136 -7.36 -5.58 -16.20
CA LEU A 136 -6.99 -6.07 -17.53
C LEU A 136 -8.23 -6.50 -18.32
N ALA A 137 -9.11 -7.32 -17.72
CA ALA A 137 -10.36 -7.75 -18.36
C ALA A 137 -11.22 -6.54 -18.75
N ARG A 138 -11.37 -5.56 -17.87
CA ARG A 138 -12.13 -4.33 -18.14
C ARG A 138 -11.55 -3.53 -19.31
N LEU A 139 -10.22 -3.40 -19.40
CA LEU A 139 -9.59 -2.66 -20.49
C LEU A 139 -9.65 -3.42 -21.81
N ILE A 140 -9.55 -4.76 -21.79
CA ILE A 140 -9.73 -5.60 -22.99
C ILE A 140 -11.17 -5.46 -23.52
N ASP A 141 -12.18 -5.49 -22.66
CA ASP A 141 -13.57 -5.32 -23.05
C ASP A 141 -13.78 -3.91 -23.68
N LEU A 142 -13.25 -2.87 -23.05
CA LEU A 142 -13.32 -1.51 -23.58
C LEU A 142 -12.60 -1.40 -24.93
N ARG A 143 -11.42 -2.01 -25.05
CA ARG A 143 -10.64 -2.04 -26.30
C ARG A 143 -11.42 -2.73 -27.42
N GLY A 144 -12.08 -3.84 -27.11
CA GLY A 144 -12.93 -4.57 -28.05
C GLY A 144 -14.13 -3.77 -28.56
N ALA A 145 -14.59 -2.79 -27.79
CA ALA A 145 -15.66 -1.88 -28.17
C ALA A 145 -15.20 -0.74 -29.12
N CYS A 146 -13.89 -0.45 -29.20
CA CYS A 146 -13.33 0.55 -30.10
C CYS A 146 -13.28 0.03 -31.54
N THR A 147 -14.34 0.24 -32.31
CA THR A 147 -14.50 -0.26 -33.69
C THR A 147 -14.48 0.82 -34.76
N ASN A 148 -14.51 2.10 -34.37
CA ASN A 148 -14.62 3.22 -35.27
C ASN A 148 -13.25 3.89 -35.53
N ASP A 149 -13.08 4.44 -36.75
CA ASP A 149 -11.85 5.16 -37.13
C ASP A 149 -11.56 6.38 -36.23
N ASP A 150 -12.56 6.98 -35.63
CA ASP A 150 -12.43 8.09 -34.70
C ASP A 150 -11.84 7.68 -33.33
N GLU A 151 -11.77 6.38 -33.03
CA GLU A 151 -11.30 5.81 -31.76
C GLU A 151 -9.85 5.29 -31.83
N VAL A 152 -9.14 5.49 -32.93
CA VAL A 152 -7.77 4.98 -33.14
C VAL A 152 -6.82 5.40 -32.03
N ALA A 153 -6.90 6.66 -31.57
CA ALA A 153 -6.05 7.16 -30.50
C ALA A 153 -6.36 6.50 -29.14
N LEU A 154 -7.66 6.31 -28.84
CA LEU A 154 -8.09 5.61 -27.64
C LEU A 154 -7.68 4.12 -27.68
N ALA A 155 -7.86 3.48 -28.83
CA ALA A 155 -7.47 2.10 -29.03
C ALA A 155 -5.96 1.89 -28.81
N ALA A 156 -5.13 2.77 -29.39
CA ALA A 156 -3.68 2.71 -29.20
C ALA A 156 -3.25 2.95 -27.73
N TRP A 157 -3.92 3.87 -27.03
CA TRP A 157 -3.68 4.08 -25.61
C TRP A 157 -4.08 2.85 -24.78
N LEU A 158 -5.25 2.25 -25.06
CA LEU A 158 -5.71 1.04 -24.40
C LEU A 158 -4.76 -0.15 -24.63
N ASP A 159 -4.25 -0.31 -25.85
CA ASP A 159 -3.27 -1.35 -26.18
C ASP A 159 -2.00 -1.18 -25.33
N ASN A 160 -1.54 0.06 -25.10
CA ASN A 160 -0.40 0.34 -24.21
C ASN A 160 -0.71 0.02 -22.74
N GLU A 161 -1.88 0.42 -22.23
CA GLU A 161 -2.27 0.14 -20.83
C GLU A 161 -2.43 -1.37 -20.59
N ILE A 162 -3.02 -2.10 -21.55
CA ILE A 162 -3.14 -3.57 -21.52
C ILE A 162 -1.76 -4.21 -21.43
N ALA A 163 -0.81 -3.82 -22.29
CA ALA A 163 0.54 -4.36 -22.27
C ALA A 163 1.27 -4.11 -20.92
N ILE A 164 1.06 -2.94 -20.30
CA ILE A 164 1.59 -2.62 -18.98
C ILE A 164 1.00 -3.55 -17.90
N LEU A 165 -0.31 -3.79 -17.94
CA LEU A 165 -0.99 -4.68 -16.98
C LEU A 165 -0.58 -6.14 -17.18
N GLU A 166 -0.47 -6.62 -18.41
CA GLU A 166 0.03 -7.97 -18.73
C GLU A 166 1.45 -8.18 -18.21
N SER A 167 2.34 -7.20 -18.43
CA SER A 167 3.71 -7.23 -17.90
C SER A 167 3.73 -7.30 -16.37
N ARG A 168 2.85 -6.53 -15.71
CA ARG A 168 2.71 -6.52 -14.25
C ARG A 168 2.17 -7.84 -13.73
N LEU A 169 1.15 -8.40 -14.38
CA LEU A 169 0.57 -9.69 -14.01
C LEU A 169 1.63 -10.80 -14.09
N GLY A 170 2.32 -10.91 -15.21
CA GLY A 170 3.40 -11.90 -15.38
C GLY A 170 4.56 -11.72 -14.39
N TRP A 171 4.82 -10.47 -13.93
CA TRP A 171 5.78 -10.25 -12.86
C TRP A 171 5.26 -10.77 -11.51
N LEU A 172 4.00 -10.49 -11.15
CA LEU A 172 3.38 -10.96 -9.91
C LEU A 172 3.32 -12.48 -9.82
N GLU A 173 2.98 -13.16 -10.92
CA GLU A 173 2.95 -14.63 -11.01
C GLU A 173 4.33 -15.23 -10.74
N ARG A 174 5.37 -14.73 -11.43
CA ARG A 174 6.75 -15.19 -11.20
C ARG A 174 7.25 -14.87 -9.79
N PHE A 175 6.88 -13.72 -9.26
CA PHE A 175 7.24 -13.33 -7.90
C PHE A 175 6.58 -14.23 -6.87
N SER A 176 5.28 -14.53 -7.02
CA SER A 176 4.54 -15.43 -6.14
C SER A 176 5.09 -16.87 -6.16
N ALA A 177 5.53 -17.34 -7.32
CA ALA A 177 6.12 -18.68 -7.45
C ALA A 177 7.46 -18.84 -6.71
N ASN A 178 8.12 -17.73 -6.34
CA ASN A 178 9.42 -17.72 -5.66
C ASN A 178 9.32 -17.33 -4.16
N LEU A 179 8.10 -17.20 -3.60
CA LEU A 179 7.86 -16.93 -2.18
C LEU A 179 7.84 -18.20 -1.35
#